data_4e1ef074b5b68eaf1e754e5e00e978b8
#
_entry.id   4e1ef074b5b68eaf1e754e5e00e978b8
#
_cell.length_a   1.000
_cell.length_b   1.000
_cell.length_c   1.000
_cell.angle_alpha   90.00
_cell.angle_beta   90.00
_cell.angle_gamma   90.00
#
_symmetry.space_group_name_H-M   'P 1'
#
loop_
_entity.id
_entity.type
_entity.pdbx_description
1 polymer ?
#
loop_
_entity_poly.entity_id
_entity_poly.type
_entity_poly.pdbx_seq_one_letter_code
_entity_poly.pdbx_strand_id
1 'polypeptide(L)'
;MLKYSLQRIVYMVIVFLIITCMCFVLIRMLPPAQLPAGDPHTIVIEARREAAGYNKPYMVQFGIFLKDIITDFNWGVSDKLFFGQDVVTLFAQRMPATVIVNLYSVIFSIPLGIALGIFAALKKNTWVDYTISTLTMVVISVPNFVYAFIIQYVFSYKLG
;
A
#
# COMPACT_ATOMS: atom_id res chain seq x y z
N MET A 1 25.92 -6.99 -20.06
CA MET A 1 25.20 -6.80 -18.80
C MET A 1 24.32 -5.53 -18.81
N LEU A 2 24.83 -4.39 -19.25
CA LEU A 2 24.07 -3.12 -19.27
C LEU A 2 22.76 -3.20 -20.07
N LYS A 3 22.79 -3.77 -21.29
CA LYS A 3 21.59 -3.96 -22.13
C LYS A 3 20.48 -4.76 -21.44
N TYR A 4 20.88 -5.83 -20.74
CA TYR A 4 19.92 -6.67 -19.99
C TYR A 4 19.29 -5.93 -18.79
N SER A 5 20.10 -5.18 -18.03
CA SER A 5 19.60 -4.37 -16.92
C SER A 5 18.68 -3.26 -17.41
N LEU A 6 19.05 -2.56 -18.48
CA LEU A 6 18.22 -1.51 -19.07
C LEU A 6 16.87 -2.08 -19.56
N GLN A 7 16.88 -3.23 -20.22
CA GLN A 7 15.64 -3.89 -20.67
C GLN A 7 14.74 -4.26 -19.51
N ARG A 8 15.28 -4.73 -18.38
CA ARG A 8 14.49 -4.99 -17.17
C ARG A 8 13.88 -3.73 -16.57
N ILE A 9 14.63 -2.63 -16.51
CA ILE A 9 14.14 -1.34 -16.03
C ILE A 9 12.95 -0.87 -16.91
N VAL A 10 13.10 -0.95 -18.22
CA VAL A 10 12.03 -0.59 -19.16
C VAL A 10 10.77 -1.43 -18.91
N TYR A 11 10.90 -2.74 -18.76
CA TYR A 11 9.76 -3.60 -18.47
C TYR A 11 9.12 -3.29 -17.11
N MET A 12 9.92 -3.01 -16.08
CA MET A 12 9.38 -2.58 -14.77
C MET A 12 8.57 -1.28 -14.89
N VAL A 13 9.07 -0.29 -15.65
CA VAL A 13 8.36 0.97 -15.87
C VAL A 13 7.05 0.73 -16.63
N ILE A 14 7.07 -0.09 -17.68
CA ILE A 14 5.86 -0.42 -18.44
C ILE A 14 4.81 -1.10 -17.55
N VAL A 15 5.21 -2.12 -16.79
CA VAL A 15 4.30 -2.83 -15.87
C VAL A 15 3.75 -1.89 -14.80
N PHE A 16 4.60 -1.03 -14.24
CA PHE A 16 4.18 -0.02 -13.26
C PHE A 16 3.14 0.94 -13.86
N LEU A 17 3.36 1.45 -15.07
CA LEU A 17 2.40 2.33 -15.75
C LEU A 17 1.07 1.64 -16.04
N ILE A 18 1.11 0.38 -16.48
CA ILE A 18 -0.12 -0.40 -16.73
C ILE A 18 -0.91 -0.57 -15.43
N ILE A 19 -0.26 -1.00 -14.35
CA ILE A 19 -0.93 -1.18 -13.04
C ILE A 19 -1.49 0.15 -12.54
N THR A 20 -0.71 1.23 -12.61
CA THR A 20 -1.16 2.57 -12.18
C THR A 20 -2.34 3.05 -13.02
N CYS A 21 -2.32 2.84 -14.33
CA CYS A 21 -3.44 3.18 -15.22
C CYS A 21 -4.70 2.38 -14.86
N MET A 22 -4.58 1.08 -14.66
CA MET A 22 -5.71 0.23 -14.25
C MET A 22 -6.30 0.67 -12.91
N CYS A 23 -5.46 0.89 -11.90
CA CYS A 23 -5.90 1.38 -10.59
C CYS A 23 -6.58 2.75 -10.70
N PHE A 24 -5.99 3.66 -11.48
CA PHE A 24 -6.56 4.98 -11.72
C PHE A 24 -7.96 4.90 -12.34
N VAL A 25 -8.11 4.11 -13.40
CA VAL A 25 -9.40 3.94 -14.08
C VAL A 25 -10.44 3.31 -13.15
N LEU A 26 -10.07 2.25 -12.42
CA LEU A 26 -10.97 1.60 -11.45
C LEU A 26 -11.45 2.57 -10.37
N ILE A 27 -10.56 3.40 -9.83
CA ILE A 27 -10.93 4.40 -8.83
C ILE A 27 -11.83 5.48 -9.43
N ARG A 28 -11.58 5.90 -10.67
CA ARG A 28 -12.39 6.90 -11.38
C ARG A 28 -13.77 6.41 -11.80
N MET A 29 -13.95 5.11 -11.95
CA MET A 29 -15.27 4.49 -12.19
C MET A 29 -16.17 4.50 -10.94
N LEU A 30 -15.59 4.67 -9.74
CA LEU A 30 -16.37 4.82 -8.52
C LEU A 30 -17.09 6.19 -8.53
N PRO A 31 -18.34 6.25 -8.02
CA PRO A 31 -19.04 7.52 -7.92
C PRO A 31 -18.21 8.52 -7.09
N PRO A 32 -18.09 9.76 -7.55
CA PRO A 32 -17.38 10.79 -6.80
C PRO A 32 -18.03 10.99 -5.45
N ALA A 33 -17.23 11.36 -4.43
CA ALA A 33 -17.76 11.68 -3.12
C ALA A 33 -18.73 12.86 -3.22
N GLN A 34 -19.86 12.76 -2.53
CA GLN A 34 -20.78 13.87 -2.38
C GLN A 34 -20.12 14.91 -1.47
N LEU A 35 -19.97 16.11 -1.98
CA LEU A 35 -19.37 17.20 -1.24
C LEU A 35 -20.41 17.82 -0.31
N PRO A 36 -20.07 18.10 0.97
CA PRO A 36 -20.99 18.75 1.88
C PRO A 36 -21.37 20.15 1.38
N ALA A 37 -22.66 20.44 1.34
CA ALA A 37 -23.13 21.77 0.96
C ALA A 37 -22.69 22.81 2.00
N GLY A 38 -22.07 23.90 1.54
CA GLY A 38 -21.64 25.00 2.40
C GLY A 38 -20.25 24.86 3.04
N ASP A 39 -19.54 23.77 2.78
CA ASP A 39 -18.14 23.64 3.22
C ASP A 39 -17.21 24.46 2.29
N PRO A 40 -16.35 25.35 2.83
CA PRO A 40 -15.39 26.13 2.03
C PRO A 40 -14.48 25.27 1.15
N HIS A 41 -14.21 24.03 1.57
CA HIS A 41 -13.39 23.10 0.80
C HIS A 41 -14.11 22.57 -0.46
N THR A 42 -15.44 22.64 -0.52
CA THR A 42 -16.21 22.18 -1.68
C THR A 42 -15.80 22.89 -2.96
N ILE A 43 -15.68 24.22 -2.91
CA ILE A 43 -15.29 25.04 -4.08
C ILE A 43 -13.89 24.65 -4.57
N VAL A 44 -12.96 24.45 -3.64
CA VAL A 44 -11.57 24.05 -3.96
C VAL A 44 -11.53 22.67 -4.59
N ILE A 45 -12.30 21.72 -4.05
CA ILE A 45 -12.35 20.36 -4.58
C ILE A 45 -12.99 20.33 -5.97
N GLU A 46 -14.08 21.08 -6.19
CA GLU A 46 -14.73 21.19 -7.50
C GLU A 46 -13.79 21.78 -8.55
N ALA A 47 -13.12 22.89 -8.23
CA ALA A 47 -12.13 23.50 -9.13
C ALA A 47 -10.98 22.51 -9.47
N ARG A 48 -10.51 21.75 -8.48
CA ARG A 48 -9.48 20.73 -8.71
C ARG A 48 -9.98 19.54 -9.53
N ARG A 49 -11.24 19.12 -9.35
CA ARG A 49 -11.88 18.08 -10.18
C ARG A 49 -11.98 18.52 -11.62
N GLU A 50 -12.36 19.76 -11.84
CA GLU A 50 -12.43 20.35 -13.18
C GLU A 50 -11.03 20.43 -13.82
N ALA A 51 -10.03 20.90 -13.11
CA ALA A 51 -8.64 20.94 -13.55
C ALA A 51 -8.10 19.53 -13.87
N ALA A 52 -8.43 18.52 -13.06
CA ALA A 52 -8.09 17.12 -13.30
C ALA A 52 -8.89 16.47 -14.44
N GLY A 53 -9.81 17.22 -15.07
CA GLY A 53 -10.56 16.81 -16.23
C GLY A 53 -11.58 15.70 -15.97
N TYR A 54 -12.28 15.72 -14.83
CA TYR A 54 -13.31 14.72 -14.48
C TYR A 54 -14.43 14.57 -15.52
N ASN A 55 -14.63 15.59 -16.36
CA ASN A 55 -15.56 15.60 -17.48
C ASN A 55 -14.97 15.04 -18.80
N LYS A 56 -13.70 14.62 -18.80
CA LYS A 56 -12.99 14.10 -19.97
C LYS A 56 -12.89 12.57 -19.94
N PRO A 57 -12.57 11.92 -21.07
CA PRO A 57 -12.31 10.47 -21.10
C PRO A 57 -11.21 10.06 -20.13
N TYR A 58 -11.32 8.87 -19.51
CA TYR A 58 -10.39 8.39 -18.46
C TYR A 58 -8.93 8.41 -18.86
N MET A 59 -8.61 8.13 -20.12
CA MET A 59 -7.21 8.17 -20.59
C MET A 59 -6.65 9.59 -20.63
N VAL A 60 -7.49 10.59 -20.91
CA VAL A 60 -7.09 12.00 -20.86
C VAL A 60 -6.87 12.43 -19.41
N GLN A 61 -7.75 12.02 -18.49
CA GLN A 61 -7.59 12.25 -17.06
C GLN A 61 -6.29 11.62 -16.52
N PHE A 62 -5.97 10.40 -16.97
CA PHE A 62 -4.72 9.73 -16.60
C PHE A 62 -3.49 10.48 -17.11
N GLY A 63 -3.54 11.00 -18.34
CA GLY A 63 -2.48 11.85 -18.89
C GLY A 63 -2.27 13.14 -18.10
N ILE A 64 -3.35 13.81 -17.68
CA ILE A 64 -3.29 14.98 -16.80
C ILE A 64 -2.67 14.61 -15.45
N PHE A 65 -3.14 13.54 -14.83
CA PHE A 65 -2.62 13.03 -13.57
C PHE A 65 -1.10 12.75 -13.63
N LEU A 66 -0.62 12.07 -14.65
CA LEU A 66 0.81 11.80 -14.82
C LEU A 66 1.60 13.11 -15.04
N LYS A 67 1.07 14.03 -15.82
CA LYS A 67 1.69 15.34 -16.02
C LYS A 67 1.84 16.06 -14.69
N ASP A 68 0.77 16.19 -13.92
CA ASP A 68 0.75 16.93 -12.65
C ASP A 68 1.72 16.34 -11.63
N ILE A 69 1.86 14.99 -11.59
CA ILE A 69 2.86 14.34 -10.74
C ILE A 69 4.28 14.68 -11.19
N ILE A 70 4.55 14.63 -12.50
CA ILE A 70 5.92 14.78 -13.02
C ILE A 70 6.37 16.24 -12.99
N THR A 71 5.46 17.19 -13.32
CA THR A 71 5.82 18.62 -13.40
C THR A 71 5.74 19.34 -12.08
N ASP A 72 4.73 19.06 -11.27
CA ASP A 72 4.39 19.83 -10.08
C ASP A 72 4.42 19.03 -8.79
N PHE A 73 4.76 17.72 -8.87
CA PHE A 73 4.68 16.78 -7.76
C PHE A 73 3.30 16.78 -7.07
N ASN A 74 2.27 17.07 -7.85
CA ASN A 74 0.90 17.20 -7.38
C ASN A 74 0.15 15.87 -7.47
N TRP A 75 -0.08 15.22 -6.35
CA TRP A 75 -0.80 13.95 -6.22
C TRP A 75 -2.30 14.12 -6.00
N GLY A 76 -2.77 15.37 -6.01
CA GLY A 76 -4.16 15.70 -5.77
C GLY A 76 -4.52 15.86 -4.31
N VAL A 77 -5.83 15.97 -4.05
CA VAL A 77 -6.38 16.13 -2.70
C VAL A 77 -7.35 15.01 -2.37
N SER A 78 -7.48 14.72 -1.09
CA SER A 78 -8.49 13.80 -0.59
C SER A 78 -9.88 14.43 -0.64
N ASP A 79 -10.81 13.73 -1.27
CA ASP A 79 -12.21 14.16 -1.39
C ASP A 79 -13.19 13.22 -0.67
N LYS A 80 -12.71 12.23 0.08
CA LYS A 80 -13.55 11.25 0.79
C LYS A 80 -13.35 11.25 2.30
N LEU A 81 -12.12 11.09 2.78
CA LEU A 81 -11.83 10.90 4.21
C LEU A 81 -11.35 12.18 4.89
N PHE A 82 -10.55 12.97 4.21
CA PHE A 82 -9.94 14.20 4.73
C PHE A 82 -10.11 15.30 3.68
N PHE A 83 -11.29 15.89 3.66
CA PHE A 83 -11.68 16.87 2.65
C PHE A 83 -10.67 18.01 2.51
N GLY A 84 -10.21 18.22 1.28
CA GLY A 84 -9.33 19.32 0.92
C GLY A 84 -7.87 19.17 1.32
N GLN A 85 -7.48 18.11 2.03
CA GLN A 85 -6.08 17.88 2.41
C GLN A 85 -5.29 17.26 1.25
N ASP A 86 -4.06 17.72 1.07
CA ASP A 86 -3.15 17.15 0.06
C ASP A 86 -2.79 15.70 0.37
N VAL A 87 -2.83 14.86 -0.67
CA VAL A 87 -2.51 13.42 -0.57
C VAL A 87 -1.10 13.20 -0.05
N VAL A 88 -0.11 14.00 -0.48
CA VAL A 88 1.28 13.90 0.00
C VAL A 88 1.38 14.14 1.50
N THR A 89 0.69 15.17 2.01
CA THR A 89 0.66 15.49 3.43
C THR A 89 0.03 14.36 4.25
N LEU A 90 -1.11 13.82 3.80
CA LEU A 90 -1.77 12.68 4.44
C LEU A 90 -0.88 11.45 4.47
N PHE A 91 -0.21 11.17 3.36
CA PHE A 91 0.70 10.05 3.24
C PHE A 91 1.90 10.21 4.17
N ALA A 92 2.53 11.39 4.20
CA ALA A 92 3.65 11.68 5.08
C ALA A 92 3.30 11.55 6.58
N GLN A 93 2.08 11.90 6.98
CA GLN A 93 1.60 11.71 8.36
C GLN A 93 1.41 10.24 8.75
N ARG A 94 1.05 9.37 7.80
CA ARG A 94 0.77 7.95 8.05
C ARG A 94 2.00 7.05 7.85
N MET A 95 2.92 7.45 6.99
CA MET A 95 4.14 6.70 6.65
C MET A 95 5.00 6.33 7.87
N PRO A 96 5.28 7.22 8.84
CA PRO A 96 6.16 6.87 9.96
C PRO A 96 5.66 5.67 10.75
N ALA A 97 4.36 5.61 11.06
CA ALA A 97 3.78 4.47 11.78
C ALA A 97 3.94 3.17 10.98
N THR A 98 3.66 3.20 9.68
CA THR A 98 3.79 2.04 8.79
C THR A 98 5.25 1.58 8.68
N VAL A 99 6.18 2.52 8.52
CA VAL A 99 7.62 2.20 8.44
C VAL A 99 8.12 1.59 9.73
N ILE A 100 7.76 2.15 10.89
CA ILE A 100 8.16 1.64 12.20
C ILE A 100 7.66 0.20 12.39
N VAL A 101 6.37 -0.07 12.15
CA VAL A 101 5.80 -1.41 12.30
C VAL A 101 6.49 -2.42 11.37
N ASN A 102 6.71 -2.04 10.10
CA ASN A 102 7.41 -2.92 9.16
C ASN A 102 8.87 -3.15 9.56
N LEU A 103 9.56 -2.12 10.04
CA LEU A 103 10.96 -2.23 10.47
C LEU A 103 11.10 -3.20 11.65
N TYR A 104 10.24 -3.05 12.68
CA TYR A 104 10.20 -4.01 13.78
C TYR A 104 9.90 -5.44 13.31
N SER A 105 8.92 -5.59 12.42
CA SER A 105 8.58 -6.90 11.85
C SER A 105 9.79 -7.55 11.17
N VAL A 106 10.53 -6.81 10.34
CA VAL A 106 11.72 -7.31 9.64
C VAL A 106 12.86 -7.64 10.61
N ILE A 107 13.14 -6.76 11.57
CA ILE A 107 14.20 -6.95 12.57
C ILE A 107 13.98 -8.24 13.38
N PHE A 108 12.75 -8.59 13.72
CA PHE A 108 12.45 -9.80 14.48
C PHE A 108 12.27 -11.03 13.59
N SER A 109 11.59 -10.91 12.46
CA SER A 109 11.26 -12.06 11.62
C SER A 109 12.46 -12.66 10.91
N ILE A 110 13.41 -11.83 10.44
CA ILE A 110 14.58 -12.34 9.70
C ILE A 110 15.50 -13.17 10.63
N PRO A 111 15.97 -12.69 11.79
CA PRO A 111 16.80 -13.49 12.67
C PRO A 111 16.09 -14.75 13.16
N LEU A 112 14.81 -14.63 13.52
CA LEU A 112 14.01 -15.77 13.96
C LEU A 112 13.86 -16.82 12.87
N GLY A 113 13.54 -16.41 11.64
CA GLY A 113 13.41 -17.31 10.50
C GLY A 113 14.72 -18.02 10.16
N ILE A 114 15.85 -17.29 10.17
CA ILE A 114 17.19 -17.87 9.96
C ILE A 114 17.51 -18.87 11.08
N ALA A 115 17.30 -18.51 12.33
CA ALA A 115 17.55 -19.39 13.46
C ALA A 115 16.75 -20.69 13.38
N LEU A 116 15.43 -20.59 13.14
CA LEU A 116 14.56 -21.75 13.00
C LEU A 116 14.97 -22.61 11.79
N GLY A 117 15.32 -22.00 10.66
CA GLY A 117 15.81 -22.69 9.48
C GLY A 117 17.11 -23.47 9.73
N ILE A 118 18.06 -22.85 10.44
CA ILE A 118 19.32 -23.52 10.83
C ILE A 118 19.03 -24.68 11.78
N PHE A 119 18.19 -24.49 12.80
CA PHE A 119 17.82 -25.56 13.73
C PHE A 119 17.14 -26.73 13.02
N ALA A 120 16.21 -26.47 12.12
CA ALA A 120 15.58 -27.52 11.30
C ALA A 120 16.60 -28.26 10.45
N ALA A 121 17.53 -27.55 9.79
CA ALA A 121 18.56 -28.15 8.97
C ALA A 121 19.55 -29.01 9.77
N LEU A 122 19.99 -28.56 10.93
CA LEU A 122 20.88 -29.30 11.82
C LEU A 122 20.23 -30.56 12.40
N LYS A 123 18.92 -30.53 12.60
CA LYS A 123 18.12 -31.65 13.13
C LYS A 123 17.25 -32.31 12.06
N LYS A 124 17.72 -32.30 10.82
CA LYS A 124 17.02 -32.88 9.66
C LYS A 124 16.53 -34.31 9.95
N ASN A 125 15.29 -34.60 9.53
CA ASN A 125 14.62 -35.90 9.70
C ASN A 125 14.40 -36.30 11.19
N THR A 126 14.43 -35.36 12.12
CA THR A 126 14.05 -35.59 13.51
C THR A 126 12.70 -34.94 13.82
N TRP A 127 12.12 -35.27 14.98
CA TRP A 127 10.88 -34.64 15.43
C TRP A 127 10.96 -33.09 15.50
N VAL A 128 12.16 -32.54 15.76
CA VAL A 128 12.39 -31.08 15.81
C VAL A 128 12.15 -30.46 14.43
N ASP A 129 12.73 -31.06 13.38
CA ASP A 129 12.54 -30.61 12.00
C ASP A 129 11.07 -30.68 11.59
N TYR A 130 10.41 -31.82 11.86
CA TYR A 130 8.98 -31.96 11.58
C TYR A 130 8.11 -30.94 12.33
N THR A 131 8.43 -30.66 13.59
CA THR A 131 7.67 -29.70 14.39
C THR A 131 7.84 -28.29 13.85
N ILE A 132 9.08 -27.85 13.57
CA ILE A 132 9.34 -26.51 13.01
C ILE A 132 8.63 -26.36 11.66
N SER A 133 8.76 -27.34 10.77
CA SER A 133 8.14 -27.32 9.45
C SER A 133 6.62 -27.28 9.53
N THR A 134 6.02 -28.12 10.37
CA THR A 134 4.57 -28.17 10.54
C THR A 134 4.02 -26.88 11.15
N LEU A 135 4.66 -26.35 12.21
CA LEU A 135 4.25 -25.07 12.82
C LEU A 135 4.36 -23.92 11.81
N THR A 136 5.45 -23.88 11.03
CA THR A 136 5.60 -22.87 9.98
C THR A 136 4.49 -22.96 8.95
N MET A 137 4.14 -24.15 8.48
CA MET A 137 3.03 -24.33 7.54
C MET A 137 1.69 -23.88 8.13
N VAL A 138 1.40 -24.24 9.38
CA VAL A 138 0.17 -23.84 10.06
C VAL A 138 0.12 -22.30 10.19
N VAL A 139 1.22 -21.69 10.64
CA VAL A 139 1.28 -20.22 10.79
C VAL A 139 1.10 -19.49 9.45
N ILE A 140 1.72 -19.95 8.37
CA ILE A 140 1.58 -19.33 7.05
C ILE A 140 0.17 -19.56 6.45
N SER A 141 -0.48 -20.68 6.79
CA SER A 141 -1.80 -21.01 6.28
C SER A 141 -2.92 -20.12 6.84
N VAL A 142 -2.71 -19.52 8.00
CA VAL A 142 -3.67 -18.60 8.61
C VAL A 142 -3.50 -17.20 8.00
N PRO A 143 -4.56 -16.57 7.47
CA PRO A 143 -4.48 -15.23 6.91
C PRO A 143 -3.98 -14.20 7.95
N ASN A 144 -3.09 -13.31 7.53
CA ASN A 144 -2.45 -12.32 8.43
C ASN A 144 -3.44 -11.43 9.21
N PHE A 145 -4.60 -11.11 8.63
CA PHE A 145 -5.62 -10.31 9.32
C PHE A 145 -6.20 -11.02 10.55
N VAL A 146 -6.22 -12.37 10.57
CA VAL A 146 -6.71 -13.14 11.72
C VAL A 146 -5.80 -12.91 12.92
N TYR A 147 -4.47 -12.96 12.70
CA TYR A 147 -3.50 -12.63 13.76
C TYR A 147 -3.64 -11.19 14.22
N ALA A 148 -3.81 -10.25 13.30
CA ALA A 148 -4.01 -8.84 13.63
C ALA A 148 -5.24 -8.63 14.52
N PHE A 149 -6.36 -9.28 14.21
CA PHE A 149 -7.57 -9.22 15.05
C PHE A 149 -7.36 -9.85 16.43
N ILE A 150 -6.71 -11.01 16.51
CA ILE A 150 -6.43 -11.67 17.78
C ILE A 150 -5.54 -10.78 18.66
N ILE A 151 -4.47 -10.23 18.11
CA ILE A 151 -3.56 -9.34 18.81
C ILE A 151 -4.29 -8.08 19.27
N GLN A 152 -5.05 -7.45 18.40
CA GLN A 152 -5.85 -6.27 18.73
C GLN A 152 -6.87 -6.57 19.83
N TYR A 153 -7.57 -7.69 19.75
CA TYR A 153 -8.55 -8.09 20.76
C TYR A 153 -7.88 -8.30 22.14
N VAL A 154 -6.76 -9.03 22.17
CA VAL A 154 -6.06 -9.33 23.44
C VAL A 154 -5.49 -8.06 24.06
N PHE A 155 -4.78 -7.24 23.30
CA PHE A 155 -4.07 -6.07 23.83
C PHE A 155 -4.95 -4.84 24.03
N SER A 156 -5.92 -4.58 23.15
CA SER A 156 -6.78 -3.40 23.25
C SER A 156 -8.04 -3.60 24.08
N TYR A 157 -8.58 -4.81 24.13
CA TYR A 157 -9.85 -5.08 24.81
C TYR A 157 -9.70 -5.82 26.13
N LYS A 158 -8.77 -6.77 26.20
CA LYS A 158 -8.66 -7.63 27.39
C LYS A 158 -7.59 -7.16 28.37
N LEU A 159 -6.56 -6.48 27.90
CA LEU A 159 -5.43 -5.99 28.70
C LEU A 159 -5.37 -4.46 28.82
N GLY A 160 -6.06 -3.70 27.95
CA GLY A 160 -6.17 -2.24 27.99
C GLY A 160 -7.47 -1.83 28.62
#